data_a24b50f97a06e9175e6c7fd4829de780
#
_entry.id   a24b50f97a06e9175e6c7fd4829de780
#
_cell.length_a   1.000
_cell.length_b   1.000
_cell.length_c   1.000
_cell.angle_alpha   90.00
_cell.angle_beta   90.00
_cell.angle_gamma   90.00
#
_symmetry.space_group_name_H-M   'P 1'
#
loop_
_entity.id
_entity.type
_entity.pdbx_description
1 polymer ?
#
loop_
_entity_poly.entity_id
_entity_poly.type
_entity_poly.pdbx_seq_one_letter_code
_entity_poly.pdbx_strand_id
1 'polypeptide(L)'
;MEIEAKKPINVKVKTNDTTIDEETISYVEVFQEKLEKCKSGRLDNADKKYEIICTEIIKYLFETEFFKISEQHKTDDEMFRMDLLCSLKGTTEFWKFLITFYHTKFVVFEYKNYSDYISQNLIYITEKYLFPVALRNVAFIISRKGFDSNAQKAT
;
A
#
# COMPACT_ATOMS: atom_id res chain seq x y z
N MET A 1 -10.39 -5.08 24.37
CA MET A 1 -10.92 -6.18 23.54
C MET A 1 -9.77 -6.59 22.63
N GLU A 2 -9.03 -7.62 23.03
CA GLU A 2 -7.89 -8.15 22.29
C GLU A 2 -8.38 -8.85 21.03
N ILE A 3 -7.86 -8.44 19.88
CA ILE A 3 -8.08 -9.14 18.62
C ILE A 3 -7.05 -10.28 18.58
N GLU A 4 -7.52 -11.50 18.85
CA GLU A 4 -6.72 -12.71 18.66
C GLU A 4 -6.24 -12.78 17.21
N ALA A 5 -4.93 -12.74 17.01
CA ALA A 5 -4.29 -13.01 15.75
C ALA A 5 -4.51 -14.50 15.40
N LYS A 6 -5.38 -14.78 14.41
CA LYS A 6 -5.55 -16.13 13.88
C LYS A 6 -4.23 -16.59 13.25
N LYS A 7 -3.67 -17.69 13.78
CA LYS A 7 -2.51 -18.38 13.19
C LYS A 7 -2.88 -18.90 11.79
N PRO A 8 -1.98 -18.77 10.80
CA PRO A 8 -2.22 -19.32 9.47
C PRO A 8 -2.28 -20.86 9.50
N ILE A 9 -3.29 -21.40 8.85
CA ILE A 9 -3.46 -22.85 8.66
C ILE A 9 -2.77 -23.22 7.35
N ASN A 10 -1.69 -24.00 7.42
CA ASN A 10 -0.93 -24.43 6.23
C ASN A 10 -1.64 -25.59 5.50
N VAL A 11 -2.25 -25.31 4.37
CA VAL A 11 -2.70 -26.31 3.39
C VAL A 11 -1.87 -26.20 2.12
N LYS A 12 -1.20 -27.28 1.71
CA LYS A 12 -0.24 -27.28 0.60
C LYS A 12 -0.87 -27.82 -0.69
N VAL A 13 -1.03 -26.98 -1.70
CA VAL A 13 -1.37 -27.37 -3.06
C VAL A 13 -0.12 -27.31 -3.95
N LYS A 14 0.22 -28.39 -4.63
CA LYS A 14 1.37 -28.45 -5.55
C LYS A 14 0.96 -28.07 -6.96
N THR A 15 1.47 -26.96 -7.46
CA THR A 15 1.50 -26.65 -8.90
C THR A 15 2.89 -26.14 -9.27
N ASN A 16 3.59 -26.91 -10.14
CA ASN A 16 4.87 -26.54 -10.80
C ASN A 16 5.89 -25.79 -9.92
N ASP A 17 6.49 -26.50 -8.97
CA ASP A 17 7.57 -26.07 -8.08
C ASP A 17 7.29 -24.89 -7.10
N THR A 18 6.11 -24.29 -7.14
CA THR A 18 5.69 -23.30 -6.14
C THR A 18 4.50 -23.86 -5.38
N THR A 19 4.65 -24.07 -4.07
CA THR A 19 3.54 -24.51 -3.21
C THR A 19 2.78 -23.27 -2.75
N ILE A 20 1.58 -23.05 -3.28
CA ILE A 20 0.64 -22.02 -2.82
C ILE A 20 -0.38 -22.75 -1.95
N ASP A 21 -0.61 -22.27 -0.72
CA ASP A 21 -1.63 -22.87 0.14
C ASP A 21 -3.05 -22.41 -0.23
N GLU A 22 -4.05 -23.22 0.10
CA GLU A 22 -5.45 -22.92 -0.22
C GLU A 22 -5.95 -21.64 0.46
N GLU A 23 -5.41 -21.29 1.63
CA GLU A 23 -5.75 -20.06 2.33
C GLU A 23 -5.25 -18.84 1.55
N THR A 24 -4.04 -18.89 1.00
CA THR A 24 -3.48 -17.82 0.15
C THR A 24 -4.34 -17.61 -1.11
N ILE A 25 -4.77 -18.68 -1.76
CA ILE A 25 -5.67 -18.60 -2.92
C ILE A 25 -6.98 -17.93 -2.52
N SER A 26 -7.58 -18.33 -1.41
CA SER A 26 -8.83 -17.76 -0.91
C SER A 26 -8.72 -16.25 -0.62
N TYR A 27 -7.63 -15.77 -0.01
CA TYR A 27 -7.42 -14.33 0.22
C TYR A 27 -7.26 -13.54 -1.07
N VAL A 28 -6.53 -14.06 -2.05
CA VAL A 28 -6.38 -13.42 -3.37
C VAL A 28 -7.74 -13.26 -4.05
N GLU A 29 -8.56 -14.31 -4.08
CA GLU A 29 -9.91 -14.26 -4.64
C GLU A 29 -10.80 -13.25 -3.93
N VAL A 30 -10.76 -13.20 -2.60
CA VAL A 30 -11.52 -12.23 -1.79
C VAL A 30 -11.09 -10.78 -2.11
N PHE A 31 -9.79 -10.52 -2.23
CA PHE A 31 -9.30 -9.18 -2.57
C PHE A 31 -9.66 -8.78 -4.00
N GLN A 32 -9.58 -9.70 -4.96
CA GLN A 32 -10.02 -9.48 -6.33
C GLN A 32 -11.51 -9.12 -6.38
N GLU A 33 -12.35 -9.90 -5.73
CA GLU A 33 -13.79 -9.64 -5.66
C GLU A 33 -14.11 -8.28 -5.02
N LYS A 34 -13.43 -7.94 -3.91
CA LYS A 34 -13.58 -6.61 -3.26
C LYS A 34 -13.20 -5.48 -4.22
N LEU A 35 -12.08 -5.61 -4.95
CA LEU A 35 -11.63 -4.62 -5.91
C LEU A 35 -12.57 -4.48 -7.10
N GLU A 36 -13.09 -5.59 -7.64
CA GLU A 36 -14.05 -5.59 -8.74
C GLU A 36 -15.37 -4.92 -8.37
N LYS A 37 -15.89 -5.19 -7.17
CA LYS A 37 -17.11 -4.57 -6.64
C LYS A 37 -16.93 -3.11 -6.25
N CYS A 38 -15.71 -2.66 -6.00
CA CYS A 38 -15.42 -1.28 -5.63
C CYS A 38 -15.45 -0.38 -6.88
N LYS A 39 -16.40 0.53 -6.97
CA LYS A 39 -16.53 1.50 -8.08
C LYS A 39 -15.35 2.46 -8.09
N SER A 40 -14.98 2.95 -9.28
CA SER A 40 -14.02 4.04 -9.40
C SER A 40 -14.63 5.39 -9.02
N GLY A 41 -13.80 6.35 -8.61
CA GLY A 41 -14.24 7.69 -8.22
C GLY A 41 -14.61 7.80 -6.75
N ARG A 42 -15.41 8.82 -6.41
CA ARG A 42 -15.77 9.16 -5.02
C ARG A 42 -17.23 8.89 -4.66
N LEU A 43 -18.07 8.52 -5.63
CA LEU A 43 -19.48 8.24 -5.36
C LEU A 43 -19.63 7.11 -4.34
N ASP A 44 -20.61 7.23 -3.46
CA ASP A 44 -20.91 6.24 -2.42
C ASP A 44 -19.72 5.91 -1.50
N ASN A 45 -18.82 6.87 -1.26
CA ASN A 45 -17.55 6.68 -0.54
C ASN A 45 -16.64 5.60 -1.16
N ALA A 46 -16.67 5.45 -2.48
CA ALA A 46 -15.88 4.45 -3.19
C ALA A 46 -14.35 4.67 -3.03
N ASP A 47 -13.91 5.91 -2.90
CA ASP A 47 -12.53 6.27 -2.58
C ASP A 47 -12.10 5.69 -1.22
N LYS A 48 -12.89 5.88 -0.18
CA LYS A 48 -12.63 5.33 1.16
C LYS A 48 -12.67 3.80 1.18
N LYS A 49 -13.60 3.19 0.45
CA LYS A 49 -13.66 1.72 0.32
C LYS A 49 -12.40 1.19 -0.36
N TYR A 50 -11.92 1.86 -1.40
CA TYR A 50 -10.68 1.52 -2.08
C TYR A 50 -9.45 1.64 -1.16
N GLU A 51 -9.34 2.72 -0.38
CA GLU A 51 -8.30 2.91 0.63
C GLU A 51 -8.26 1.73 1.63
N ILE A 52 -9.43 1.32 2.15
CA ILE A 52 -9.54 0.19 3.09
C ILE A 52 -9.07 -1.11 2.43
N ILE A 53 -9.54 -1.42 1.23
CA ILE A 53 -9.16 -2.64 0.50
C ILE A 53 -7.66 -2.66 0.24
N CYS A 54 -7.10 -1.57 -0.27
CA CYS A 54 -5.66 -1.47 -0.53
C CYS A 54 -4.83 -1.60 0.76
N THR A 55 -5.28 -1.00 1.87
CA THR A 55 -4.62 -1.14 3.16
C THR A 55 -4.64 -2.60 3.66
N GLU A 56 -5.76 -3.31 3.51
CA GLU A 56 -5.85 -4.73 3.84
C GLU A 56 -4.87 -5.56 3.01
N ILE A 57 -4.77 -5.28 1.71
CA ILE A 57 -3.83 -5.95 0.79
C ILE A 57 -2.38 -5.68 1.21
N ILE A 58 -2.01 -4.42 1.47
CA ILE A 58 -0.64 -4.07 1.91
C ILE A 58 -0.29 -4.74 3.24
N LYS A 59 -1.21 -4.78 4.18
CA LYS A 59 -1.00 -5.51 5.44
C LYS A 59 -0.83 -7.00 5.19
N TYR A 60 -1.69 -7.62 4.41
CA TYR A 60 -1.60 -9.05 4.09
C TYR A 60 -0.25 -9.41 3.47
N LEU A 61 0.24 -8.59 2.51
CA LEU A 61 1.48 -8.86 1.80
C LEU A 61 2.74 -8.56 2.61
N PHE A 62 2.73 -7.51 3.45
CA PHE A 62 3.95 -6.92 3.99
C PHE A 62 3.92 -6.64 5.50
N GLU A 63 2.93 -7.12 6.26
CA GLU A 63 2.86 -6.85 7.70
C GLU A 63 4.13 -7.26 8.45
N THR A 64 4.75 -8.37 8.05
CA THR A 64 6.00 -8.87 8.64
C THR A 64 7.20 -7.94 8.41
N GLU A 65 7.12 -7.08 7.39
CA GLU A 65 8.17 -6.11 7.02
C GLU A 65 8.06 -4.79 7.76
N PHE A 66 6.98 -4.59 8.54
CA PHE A 66 6.73 -3.34 9.23
C PHE A 66 6.80 -3.49 10.75
N PHE A 67 7.44 -2.52 11.43
CA PHE A 67 7.37 -2.39 12.88
C PHE A 67 6.07 -1.77 13.32
N LYS A 68 5.59 -0.78 12.55
CA LYS A 68 4.37 -0.03 12.86
C LYS A 68 3.67 0.37 11.57
N ILE A 69 2.36 0.26 11.60
CA ILE A 69 1.45 0.69 10.54
C ILE A 69 0.54 1.77 11.14
N SER A 70 0.49 2.94 10.50
CA SER A 70 -0.36 4.06 10.90
C SER A 70 -1.26 4.46 9.75
N GLU A 71 -2.57 4.20 9.89
CA GLU A 71 -3.58 4.57 8.91
C GLU A 71 -4.01 6.02 9.10
N GLN A 72 -4.32 6.71 8.01
CA GLN A 72 -4.80 8.09 8.01
C GLN A 72 -3.92 9.01 8.87
N HIS A 73 -2.59 8.82 8.75
CA HIS A 73 -1.62 9.56 9.56
C HIS A 73 -1.61 11.03 9.17
N LYS A 74 -1.84 11.91 10.13
CA LYS A 74 -1.69 13.34 9.97
C LYS A 74 -0.26 13.78 10.34
N THR A 75 0.25 14.78 9.64
CA THR A 75 1.49 15.45 10.05
C THR A 75 1.25 16.27 11.34
N ASP A 76 2.31 16.60 12.09
CA ASP A 76 2.21 17.31 13.37
C ASP A 76 1.53 18.67 13.24
N ASP A 77 1.64 19.31 12.06
CA ASP A 77 0.97 20.56 11.70
C ASP A 77 -0.46 20.37 11.16
N GLU A 78 -0.94 19.10 11.10
CA GLU A 78 -2.22 18.67 10.51
C GLU A 78 -2.43 19.08 9.04
N MET A 79 -1.42 19.62 8.36
CA MET A 79 -1.55 20.10 6.98
C MET A 79 -1.65 18.98 5.95
N PHE A 80 -1.09 17.81 6.26
CA PHE A 80 -1.10 16.67 5.36
C PHE A 80 -1.60 15.41 6.06
N ARG A 81 -2.42 14.66 5.33
CA ARG A 81 -2.90 13.34 5.77
C ARG A 81 -2.43 12.30 4.75
N MET A 82 -1.64 11.36 5.21
CA MET A 82 -1.17 10.20 4.45
C MET A 82 -2.13 9.04 4.66
N ASP A 83 -2.48 8.31 3.60
CA ASP A 83 -3.42 7.19 3.70
C ASP A 83 -2.83 6.07 4.56
N LEU A 84 -1.56 5.71 4.33
CA LEU A 84 -0.86 4.73 5.15
C LEU A 84 0.62 5.13 5.31
N LEU A 85 1.09 5.12 6.55
CA LEU A 85 2.51 5.32 6.90
C LEU A 85 3.03 4.07 7.61
N CYS A 86 4.10 3.47 7.08
CA CYS A 86 4.71 2.27 7.63
C CYS A 86 6.18 2.51 8.00
N SER A 87 6.61 2.02 9.18
CA SER A 87 8.02 1.96 9.55
C SER A 87 8.61 0.60 9.18
N LEU A 88 9.77 0.61 8.51
CA LEU A 88 10.38 -0.58 7.89
C LEU A 88 11.22 -1.38 8.89
N LYS A 89 11.09 -2.71 8.86
CA LYS A 89 12.02 -3.67 9.46
C LYS A 89 13.18 -4.00 8.51
N GLY A 90 12.87 -4.19 7.22
CA GLY A 90 13.84 -4.57 6.21
C GLY A 90 14.28 -6.02 6.35
N THR A 91 13.36 -6.97 6.39
CA THR A 91 13.69 -8.40 6.48
C THR A 91 14.00 -9.00 5.13
N THR A 92 13.32 -8.54 4.06
CA THR A 92 13.59 -8.99 2.68
C THR A 92 14.51 -8.02 1.93
N GLU A 93 15.11 -8.51 0.85
CA GLU A 93 16.11 -7.75 0.05
C GLU A 93 15.51 -6.47 -0.53
N PHE A 94 14.26 -6.47 -0.96
CA PHE A 94 13.60 -5.27 -1.48
C PHE A 94 13.54 -4.16 -0.43
N TRP A 95 13.08 -4.48 0.78
CA TRP A 95 12.95 -3.48 1.85
C TRP A 95 14.30 -3.04 2.39
N LYS A 96 15.31 -3.95 2.46
CA LYS A 96 16.70 -3.60 2.75
C LYS A 96 17.26 -2.62 1.72
N PHE A 97 17.00 -2.86 0.44
CA PHE A 97 17.42 -1.97 -0.64
C PHE A 97 16.87 -0.55 -0.43
N LEU A 98 15.57 -0.40 -0.14
CA LEU A 98 14.98 0.92 0.14
C LEU A 98 15.64 1.60 1.34
N ILE A 99 15.86 0.88 2.42
CA ILE A 99 16.52 1.41 3.62
C ILE A 99 17.94 1.87 3.31
N THR A 100 18.70 1.08 2.57
CA THR A 100 20.13 1.31 2.33
C THR A 100 20.38 2.38 1.28
N PHE A 101 19.70 2.31 0.13
CA PHE A 101 19.97 3.19 -1.01
C PHE A 101 19.16 4.48 -0.99
N TYR A 102 17.93 4.43 -0.51
CA TYR A 102 17.08 5.63 -0.38
C TYR A 102 17.10 6.23 1.02
N HIS A 103 17.86 5.66 1.97
CA HIS A 103 17.96 6.12 3.35
C HIS A 103 16.59 6.33 3.99
N THR A 104 15.63 5.44 3.69
CA THR A 104 14.25 5.55 4.18
C THR A 104 14.00 4.56 5.32
N LYS A 105 13.42 5.04 6.42
CA LYS A 105 12.90 4.20 7.51
C LYS A 105 11.39 4.15 7.53
N PHE A 106 10.77 5.09 6.85
CA PHE A 106 9.33 5.19 6.72
C PHE A 106 8.97 5.22 5.24
N VAL A 107 7.90 4.52 4.89
CA VAL A 107 7.30 4.57 3.56
C VAL A 107 5.86 5.02 3.66
N VAL A 108 5.42 5.78 2.67
CA VAL A 108 4.03 6.22 2.51
C VAL A 108 3.38 5.40 1.42
N PHE A 109 2.16 4.96 1.64
CA PHE A 109 1.27 4.48 0.59
C PHE A 109 0.13 5.47 0.42
N GLU A 110 -0.08 5.89 -0.80
CA GLU A 110 -1.12 6.82 -1.21
C GLU A 110 -2.04 6.12 -2.20
N TYR A 111 -3.33 6.14 -1.96
CA TYR A 111 -4.32 5.39 -2.74
C TYR A 111 -5.14 6.32 -3.63
N LYS A 112 -5.25 5.99 -4.91
CA LYS A 112 -5.94 6.83 -5.91
C LYS A 112 -7.00 6.03 -6.66
N ASN A 113 -8.26 6.14 -6.20
CA ASN A 113 -9.41 5.49 -6.81
C ASN A 113 -10.04 6.33 -7.93
N TYR A 114 -9.22 6.88 -8.83
CA TYR A 114 -9.72 7.71 -9.91
C TYR A 114 -10.26 6.88 -11.07
N SER A 115 -11.28 7.41 -11.76
CA SER A 115 -11.79 6.85 -13.02
C SER A 115 -10.86 7.09 -14.21
N ASP A 116 -9.95 8.05 -14.09
CA ASP A 116 -8.94 8.40 -15.10
C ASP A 116 -7.52 8.08 -14.63
N TYR A 117 -6.57 8.19 -15.55
CA TYR A 117 -5.15 8.03 -15.25
C TYR A 117 -4.63 9.10 -14.28
N ILE A 118 -3.65 8.75 -13.46
CA ILE A 118 -2.95 9.68 -12.59
C ILE A 118 -2.15 10.67 -13.44
N SER A 119 -2.35 11.96 -13.21
CA SER A 119 -1.59 13.03 -13.85
C SER A 119 -0.32 13.37 -13.07
N GLN A 120 0.62 14.03 -13.74
CA GLN A 120 1.86 14.52 -13.16
C GLN A 120 1.64 15.39 -11.90
N ASN A 121 0.58 16.19 -11.84
CA ASN A 121 0.27 17.00 -10.67
C ASN A 121 0.04 16.17 -9.41
N LEU A 122 -0.52 14.97 -9.55
CA LEU A 122 -0.75 14.07 -8.40
C LEU A 122 0.56 13.46 -7.89
N ILE A 123 1.55 13.26 -8.75
CA ILE A 123 2.91 12.87 -8.33
C ILE A 123 3.49 13.97 -7.45
N TYR A 124 3.49 15.22 -7.91
CA TYR A 124 4.01 16.36 -7.13
C TYR A 124 3.25 16.60 -5.82
N ILE A 125 1.95 16.33 -5.77
CA ILE A 125 1.20 16.39 -4.52
C ILE A 125 1.68 15.30 -3.54
N THR A 126 1.97 14.11 -4.01
CA THR A 126 2.48 13.00 -3.19
C THR A 126 3.91 13.25 -2.74
N GLU A 127 4.72 13.95 -3.54
CA GLU A 127 6.09 14.34 -3.19
C GLU A 127 6.15 15.17 -1.88
N LYS A 128 5.11 15.93 -1.56
CA LYS A 128 4.99 16.68 -0.29
C LYS A 128 5.00 15.80 0.96
N TYR A 129 4.70 14.51 0.82
CA TYR A 129 4.79 13.56 1.91
C TYR A 129 6.22 13.10 2.19
N LEU A 130 7.14 13.31 1.25
CA LEU A 130 8.55 12.99 1.42
C LEU A 130 9.18 14.00 2.37
N PHE A 131 9.89 13.50 3.37
CA PHE A 131 10.55 14.33 4.35
C PHE A 131 11.88 13.69 4.76
N PRO A 132 12.99 14.02 4.07
CA PRO A 132 14.29 13.37 4.24
C PRO A 132 14.82 13.42 5.67
N VAL A 133 14.62 14.54 6.38
CA VAL A 133 15.06 14.69 7.78
C VAL A 133 14.37 13.67 8.70
N ALA A 134 13.12 13.30 8.39
CA ALA A 134 12.39 12.25 9.11
C ALA A 134 12.61 10.84 8.50
N LEU A 135 13.60 10.67 7.62
CA LEU A 135 13.90 9.39 6.94
C LEU A 135 12.69 8.81 6.18
N ARG A 136 11.90 9.68 5.58
CA ARG A 136 10.73 9.36 4.76
C ARG A 136 10.99 9.82 3.34
N ASN A 137 11.71 8.97 2.57
CA ASN A 137 12.22 9.30 1.23
C ASN A 137 11.52 8.54 0.11
N VAL A 138 10.58 7.64 0.45
CA VAL A 138 9.88 6.80 -0.52
C VAL A 138 8.38 6.87 -0.28
N ALA A 139 7.63 7.08 -1.35
CA ALA A 139 6.18 6.95 -1.38
C ALA A 139 5.76 6.01 -2.53
N PHE A 140 4.76 5.19 -2.27
CA PHE A 140 4.12 4.32 -3.26
C PHE A 140 2.74 4.87 -3.57
N ILE A 141 2.47 5.14 -4.85
CA ILE A 141 1.14 5.52 -5.29
C ILE A 141 0.46 4.29 -5.90
N ILE A 142 -0.63 3.88 -5.30
CA ILE A 142 -1.44 2.75 -5.77
C ILE A 142 -2.70 3.32 -6.42
N SER A 143 -2.79 3.17 -7.72
CA SER A 143 -3.89 3.72 -8.50
C SER A 143 -4.68 2.64 -9.22
N ARG A 144 -5.96 2.90 -9.43
CA ARG A 144 -6.84 1.98 -10.15
C ARG A 144 -6.53 1.90 -11.64
N LYS A 145 -6.16 3.02 -12.25
CA LYS A 145 -5.98 3.14 -13.72
C LYS A 145 -4.53 3.26 -14.17
N GLY A 146 -3.59 3.42 -13.24
CA GLY A 146 -2.19 3.68 -13.59
C GLY A 146 -1.94 5.17 -13.87
N PHE A 147 -0.87 5.47 -14.62
CA PHE A 147 -0.33 6.81 -14.82
C PHE A 147 -0.44 7.21 -16.28
N ASP A 148 -0.70 8.49 -16.55
CA ASP A 148 -0.57 9.05 -17.89
C ASP A 148 0.92 9.17 -18.30
N SER A 149 1.18 9.49 -19.59
CA SER A 149 2.53 9.56 -20.12
C SER A 149 3.41 10.65 -19.47
N ASN A 150 2.80 11.71 -18.93
CA ASN A 150 3.54 12.78 -18.25
C ASN A 150 3.87 12.39 -16.81
N ALA A 151 2.92 11.75 -16.13
CA ALA A 151 3.16 11.20 -14.80
C ALA A 151 4.26 10.13 -14.79
N GLN A 152 4.28 9.25 -15.81
CA GLN A 152 5.35 8.24 -15.96
C GLN A 152 6.76 8.82 -16.11
N LYS A 153 6.88 10.05 -16.63
CA LYS A 153 8.17 10.75 -16.74
C LYS A 153 8.57 11.47 -15.46
N ALA A 154 7.63 11.68 -14.55
CA ALA A 154 7.83 12.38 -13.29
C ALA A 154 8.11 11.42 -12.11
N THR A 155 8.04 10.12 -12.33
CA THR A 155 8.42 9.05 -11.39
C THR A 155 9.79 8.50 -11.75
#